data_65acd4800fecbe9bd462c8b5a4e8644d
#
_entry.id   65acd4800fecbe9bd462c8b5a4e8644d
#
_cell.length_a   1.000
_cell.length_b   1.000
_cell.length_c   1.000
_cell.angle_alpha   90.00
_cell.angle_beta   90.00
_cell.angle_gamma   90.00
#
_symmetry.space_group_name_H-M   'P 1'
#
loop_
_entity.id
_entity.type
_entity.pdbx_description
1 polymer ?
#
loop_
_entity_poly.entity_id
_entity_poly.type
_entity_poly.pdbx_seq_one_letter_code
_entity_poly.pdbx_strand_id
1 'polypeptide(L)'
;HSAGALAVDLSALGAEFAVGCTYKYLNGGPGAPAFIYVRPDLISEIAPALAGWMGHDAPFAMVPGYRPAMSIERMRVGTPAIVQLAILDAALDVWEDVDMHALRDASLVLSGLFIDEVERRCPSLELASPREGSRRGSQVSFAFEHGYAAMQALIDHGVIGDFRAPDIMRFGFTPLYLDEADVVQAAETL
;
A
#
# COMPACT_ATOMS: atom_id res chain seq x y z
N HIS A 1 1.93 -1.46 3.27
CA HIS A 1 0.96 -2.40 2.64
C HIS A 1 -0.39 -2.48 3.39
N SER A 2 -0.49 -1.98 4.63
CA SER A 2 -1.76 -1.98 5.37
C SER A 2 -2.73 -0.92 4.85
N ALA A 3 -2.22 0.27 4.54
CA ALA A 3 -3.05 1.36 4.01
C ALA A 3 -3.67 0.95 2.67
N GLY A 4 -4.98 0.98 2.59
CA GLY A 4 -5.75 0.55 1.43
C GLY A 4 -5.98 -0.97 1.31
N ALA A 5 -5.45 -1.80 2.24
CA ALA A 5 -5.65 -3.25 2.22
C ALA A 5 -6.33 -3.78 3.49
N LEU A 6 -6.20 -3.09 4.60
CA LEU A 6 -6.75 -3.47 5.90
C LEU A 6 -7.53 -2.31 6.50
N ALA A 7 -8.58 -2.61 7.23
CA ALA A 7 -9.30 -1.63 8.05
C ALA A 7 -8.43 -1.27 9.28
N VAL A 8 -7.64 -0.20 9.16
CA VAL A 8 -6.75 0.27 10.22
C VAL A 8 -7.33 1.54 10.84
N ASP A 9 -7.72 1.45 12.10
CA ASP A 9 -8.14 2.61 12.90
C ASP A 9 -7.01 3.01 13.85
N LEU A 10 -6.25 4.04 13.48
CA LEU A 10 -5.12 4.54 14.25
C LEU A 10 -5.55 5.14 15.58
N SER A 11 -6.76 5.71 15.66
CA SER A 11 -7.30 6.28 16.89
C SER A 11 -7.67 5.19 17.89
N ALA A 12 -8.40 4.16 17.44
CA ALA A 12 -8.75 3.02 18.29
C ALA A 12 -7.53 2.22 18.77
N LEU A 13 -6.47 2.18 17.96
CA LEU A 13 -5.19 1.56 18.33
C LEU A 13 -4.35 2.42 19.28
N GLY A 14 -4.75 3.67 19.55
CA GLY A 14 -3.97 4.60 20.37
C GLY A 14 -2.61 4.96 19.74
N ALA A 15 -2.47 4.85 18.42
CA ALA A 15 -1.22 5.14 17.73
C ALA A 15 -0.84 6.61 17.90
N GLU A 16 0.40 6.88 18.29
CA GLU A 16 0.92 8.24 18.41
C GLU A 16 1.42 8.77 17.08
N PHE A 17 2.09 7.90 16.32
CA PHE A 17 2.62 8.18 14.98
C PHE A 17 2.37 7.01 14.06
N ALA A 18 2.13 7.31 12.80
CA ALA A 18 2.15 6.33 11.72
C ALA A 18 2.71 6.96 10.44
N VAL A 19 3.35 6.13 9.64
CA VAL A 19 3.83 6.51 8.30
C VAL A 19 3.39 5.47 7.30
N GLY A 20 3.14 5.91 6.08
CA GLY A 20 2.75 5.00 5.01
C GLY A 20 3.05 5.56 3.64
N CYS A 21 2.92 4.72 2.65
CA CYS A 21 3.03 5.09 1.25
C CYS A 21 1.66 5.04 0.57
N THR A 22 1.49 5.83 -0.47
CA THR A 22 0.24 5.90 -1.23
C THR A 22 0.32 5.20 -2.59
N TYR A 23 1.51 4.77 -3.01
CA TYR A 23 1.73 4.18 -4.33
C TYR A 23 1.31 2.70 -4.44
N LYS A 24 0.99 2.04 -3.32
CA LYS A 24 0.57 0.63 -3.29
C LYS A 24 -0.94 0.50 -3.38
N TYR A 25 -1.57 -0.07 -2.35
CA TYR A 25 -3.02 -0.33 -2.35
C TYR A 25 -3.89 0.93 -2.37
N LEU A 26 -3.35 2.11 -2.06
CA LEU A 26 -4.06 3.38 -2.26
C LEU A 26 -4.02 3.87 -3.72
N ASN A 27 -3.40 3.10 -4.63
CA ASN A 27 -3.41 3.30 -6.08
C ASN A 27 -2.78 4.61 -6.59
N GLY A 28 -2.03 5.34 -5.77
CA GLY A 28 -1.40 6.60 -6.18
C GLY A 28 -0.31 6.46 -7.24
N GLY A 29 0.10 5.22 -7.55
CA GLY A 29 1.09 4.92 -8.60
C GLY A 29 2.53 5.28 -8.24
N PRO A 30 3.48 4.99 -9.14
CA PRO A 30 4.90 5.25 -8.93
C PRO A 30 5.19 6.72 -8.67
N GLY A 31 5.97 7.01 -7.61
CA GLY A 31 6.31 8.39 -7.23
C GLY A 31 5.25 9.09 -6.37
N ALA A 32 4.14 8.44 -6.06
CA ALA A 32 3.14 9.01 -5.16
C ALA A 32 3.72 9.31 -3.77
N PRO A 33 3.28 10.41 -3.12
CA PRO A 33 3.83 10.86 -1.86
C PRO A 33 3.54 9.88 -0.72
N ALA A 34 4.43 9.85 0.27
CA ALA A 34 4.17 9.20 1.54
C ALA A 34 3.31 10.10 2.44
N PHE A 35 2.67 9.52 3.44
CA PHE A 35 1.95 10.28 4.47
C PHE A 35 2.56 10.05 5.86
N ILE A 36 2.31 11.00 6.73
CA ILE A 36 2.53 10.89 8.16
C ILE A 36 1.23 11.17 8.90
N TYR A 37 0.92 10.35 9.88
CA TYR A 37 -0.10 10.59 10.88
C TYR A 37 0.57 10.92 12.21
N VAL A 38 0.01 11.89 12.89
CA VAL A 38 0.36 12.23 14.28
C VAL A 38 -0.95 12.35 15.05
N ARG A 39 -1.01 11.71 16.21
CA ARG A 39 -2.19 11.82 17.08
C ARG A 39 -2.47 13.30 17.40
N PRO A 40 -3.73 13.77 17.26
CA PRO A 40 -4.06 15.20 17.29
C PRO A 40 -3.58 15.96 18.54
N ASP A 41 -3.61 15.32 19.71
CA ASP A 41 -3.18 15.91 20.99
C ASP A 41 -1.66 16.15 21.06
N LEU A 42 -0.87 15.41 20.28
CA LEU A 42 0.58 15.53 20.24
C LEU A 42 1.08 16.56 19.24
N ILE A 43 0.26 16.95 18.26
CA ILE A 43 0.71 17.79 17.13
C ILE A 43 1.40 19.06 17.62
N SER A 44 0.83 19.77 18.62
CA SER A 44 1.40 21.03 19.11
C SER A 44 2.69 20.86 19.91
N GLU A 45 2.95 19.68 20.45
CA GLU A 45 4.09 19.39 21.32
C GLU A 45 5.32 18.88 20.58
N ILE A 46 5.14 18.40 19.33
CA ILE A 46 6.21 17.78 18.58
C ILE A 46 7.13 18.82 17.97
N ALA A 47 8.43 18.62 18.15
CA ALA A 47 9.46 19.32 17.39
C ALA A 47 9.95 18.41 16.25
N PRO A 48 9.60 18.67 14.98
CA PRO A 48 10.09 17.85 13.87
C PRO A 48 11.61 17.87 13.79
N ALA A 49 12.23 16.70 13.62
CA ALA A 49 13.69 16.60 13.46
C ALA A 49 14.17 17.29 12.17
N LEU A 50 13.33 17.32 11.14
CA LEU A 50 13.53 18.05 9.91
C LEU A 50 12.46 19.14 9.82
N ALA A 51 12.86 20.38 9.94
CA ALA A 51 12.01 21.56 9.75
C ALA A 51 12.27 22.16 8.37
N GLY A 52 11.24 22.73 7.79
CA GLY A 52 11.36 23.44 6.53
C GLY A 52 10.34 24.56 6.40
N TRP A 53 10.51 25.40 5.39
CA TRP A 53 9.74 26.63 5.27
C TRP A 53 8.22 26.42 5.18
N MET A 54 7.76 25.30 4.60
CA MET A 54 6.32 24.96 4.52
C MET A 54 5.73 24.51 5.86
N GLY A 55 6.55 24.16 6.83
CA GLY A 55 6.13 23.83 8.19
C GLY A 55 6.08 25.02 9.14
N HIS A 56 6.45 26.21 8.66
CA HIS A 56 6.39 27.45 9.43
C HIS A 56 4.94 27.93 9.61
N ASP A 57 4.64 28.60 10.74
CA ASP A 57 3.30 29.13 11.04
C ASP A 57 2.85 30.23 10.05
N ALA A 58 3.82 30.90 9.42
CA ALA A 58 3.60 31.93 8.39
C ALA A 58 4.66 31.78 7.30
N PRO A 59 4.56 30.78 6.40
CA PRO A 59 5.64 30.44 5.46
C PRO A 59 6.03 31.56 4.49
N PHE A 60 5.13 32.47 4.20
CA PHE A 60 5.37 33.59 3.28
C PHE A 60 5.71 34.92 3.97
N ALA A 61 5.83 34.94 5.29
CA ALA A 61 6.18 36.18 6.01
C ALA A 61 7.65 36.58 5.84
N MET A 62 8.51 35.70 5.36
CA MET A 62 9.94 35.91 5.11
C MET A 62 10.68 36.50 6.33
N VAL A 63 10.32 36.08 7.53
CA VAL A 63 10.91 36.52 8.79
C VAL A 63 12.10 35.66 9.19
N PRO A 64 13.10 36.17 9.93
CA PRO A 64 14.15 35.36 10.51
C PRO A 64 13.62 34.42 11.57
N GLY A 65 14.21 33.20 11.63
CA GLY A 65 13.86 32.21 12.61
C GLY A 65 12.70 31.31 12.15
N TYR A 66 12.60 30.15 12.80
CA TYR A 66 11.57 29.14 12.52
C TYR A 66 10.59 29.06 13.67
N ARG A 67 9.31 29.20 13.36
CA ARG A 67 8.19 28.92 14.27
C ARG A 67 7.31 27.86 13.64
N PRO A 68 7.16 26.67 14.25
CA PRO A 68 6.35 25.62 13.67
C PRO A 68 4.87 26.01 13.64
N ALA A 69 4.16 25.59 12.59
CA ALA A 69 2.70 25.66 12.54
C ALA A 69 2.08 24.89 13.72
N MET A 70 0.90 25.29 14.16
CA MET A 70 0.19 24.63 15.28
C MET A 70 -0.58 23.37 14.84
N SER A 71 -0.63 23.09 13.55
CA SER A 71 -1.30 21.95 12.94
C SER A 71 -0.30 20.94 12.37
N ILE A 72 -0.83 19.90 11.70
CA ILE A 72 -0.01 18.87 11.05
C ILE A 72 0.93 19.43 9.96
N GLU A 73 0.65 20.65 9.44
CA GLU A 73 1.53 21.34 8.50
C GLU A 73 2.96 21.48 9.03
N ARG A 74 3.18 21.53 10.34
CA ARG A 74 4.53 21.57 10.92
C ARG A 74 5.45 20.42 10.46
N MET A 75 4.84 19.31 10.02
CA MET A 75 5.55 18.15 9.49
C MET A 75 5.98 18.32 8.02
N ARG A 76 5.53 19.39 7.34
CA ARG A 76 5.92 19.69 5.96
C ARG A 76 7.30 20.33 5.94
N VAL A 77 8.15 19.87 5.03
CA VAL A 77 9.52 20.37 4.90
C VAL A 77 9.62 21.43 3.80
N GLY A 78 9.05 21.14 2.64
CA GLY A 78 9.15 22.04 1.47
C GLY A 78 7.94 21.94 0.56
N THR A 79 8.06 22.50 -0.62
CA THR A 79 7.01 22.46 -1.65
C THR A 79 6.66 21.02 -1.99
N PRO A 80 5.38 20.64 -1.91
CA PRO A 80 4.97 19.29 -2.25
C PRO A 80 5.09 19.01 -3.75
N ALA A 81 5.20 17.73 -4.12
CA ALA A 81 5.21 17.29 -5.50
C ALA A 81 3.78 17.39 -6.09
N ILE A 82 3.44 18.53 -6.67
CA ILE A 82 2.06 18.90 -7.06
C ILE A 82 1.46 17.88 -8.04
N VAL A 83 2.23 17.44 -9.06
CA VAL A 83 1.73 16.49 -10.06
C VAL A 83 1.37 15.15 -9.40
N GLN A 84 2.24 14.66 -8.54
CA GLN A 84 2.01 13.40 -7.81
C GLN A 84 0.85 13.51 -6.82
N LEU A 85 0.65 14.66 -6.19
CA LEU A 85 -0.53 14.90 -5.34
C LEU A 85 -1.82 14.93 -6.16
N ALA A 86 -1.83 15.53 -7.35
CA ALA A 86 -3.00 15.54 -8.22
C ALA A 86 -3.35 14.14 -8.72
N ILE A 87 -2.33 13.32 -9.04
CA ILE A 87 -2.53 11.91 -9.41
C ILE A 87 -3.11 11.11 -8.23
N LEU A 88 -2.58 11.34 -7.02
CA LEU A 88 -3.08 10.68 -5.82
C LEU A 88 -4.53 11.12 -5.51
N ASP A 89 -4.84 12.39 -5.66
CA ASP A 89 -6.19 12.93 -5.45
C ASP A 89 -7.19 12.21 -6.36
N ALA A 90 -6.91 12.12 -7.66
CA ALA A 90 -7.72 11.35 -8.60
C ALA A 90 -7.78 9.84 -8.29
N ALA A 91 -6.69 9.27 -7.78
CA ALA A 91 -6.68 7.86 -7.38
C ALA A 91 -7.55 7.60 -6.13
N LEU A 92 -7.72 8.59 -5.27
CA LEU A 92 -8.56 8.48 -4.08
C LEU A 92 -10.06 8.55 -4.40
N ASP A 93 -10.46 9.02 -5.57
CA ASP A 93 -11.88 9.04 -5.99
C ASP A 93 -12.49 7.64 -5.98
N VAL A 94 -11.70 6.60 -6.32
CA VAL A 94 -12.19 5.20 -6.29
C VAL A 94 -12.44 4.68 -4.86
N TRP A 95 -12.02 5.42 -3.84
CA TRP A 95 -12.19 5.06 -2.43
C TRP A 95 -13.43 5.69 -1.80
N GLU A 96 -14.12 6.58 -2.51
CA GLU A 96 -15.39 7.13 -2.05
C GLU A 96 -16.38 5.99 -1.82
N ASP A 97 -17.02 5.96 -0.67
CA ASP A 97 -17.99 4.95 -0.26
C ASP A 97 -17.46 3.50 -0.12
N VAL A 98 -16.14 3.29 -0.11
CA VAL A 98 -15.56 1.96 0.09
C VAL A 98 -15.65 1.53 1.55
N ASP A 99 -16.38 0.44 1.80
CA ASP A 99 -16.33 -0.27 3.08
C ASP A 99 -15.04 -1.10 3.16
N MET A 100 -14.13 -0.70 4.03
CA MET A 100 -12.84 -1.36 4.21
C MET A 100 -12.96 -2.80 4.74
N HIS A 101 -14.02 -3.16 5.46
CA HIS A 101 -14.25 -4.53 5.90
C HIS A 101 -14.71 -5.41 4.73
N ALA A 102 -15.67 -4.93 3.94
CA ALA A 102 -16.10 -5.61 2.72
C ALA A 102 -14.96 -5.77 1.71
N LEU A 103 -14.13 -4.73 1.54
CA LEU A 103 -12.92 -4.79 0.70
C LEU A 103 -11.94 -5.87 1.19
N ARG A 104 -11.75 -5.94 2.51
CA ARG A 104 -10.89 -6.96 3.11
C ARG A 104 -11.41 -8.37 2.87
N ASP A 105 -12.70 -8.60 3.09
CA ASP A 105 -13.33 -9.90 2.86
C ASP A 105 -13.21 -10.33 1.41
N ALA A 106 -13.47 -9.45 0.45
CA ALA A 106 -13.27 -9.70 -0.97
C ALA A 106 -11.80 -10.04 -1.30
N SER A 107 -10.85 -9.32 -0.73
CA SER A 107 -9.41 -9.62 -0.91
C SER A 107 -9.02 -11.01 -0.37
N LEU A 108 -9.65 -11.46 0.71
CA LEU A 108 -9.45 -12.81 1.25
C LEU A 108 -10.02 -13.90 0.33
N VAL A 109 -11.18 -13.64 -0.27
CA VAL A 109 -11.78 -14.54 -1.27
C VAL A 109 -10.86 -14.68 -2.47
N LEU A 110 -10.44 -13.56 -3.08
CA LEU A 110 -9.55 -13.59 -4.25
C LEU A 110 -8.20 -14.26 -3.97
N SER A 111 -7.58 -13.91 -2.84
CA SER A 111 -6.29 -14.51 -2.47
C SER A 111 -6.39 -15.98 -2.07
N GLY A 112 -7.52 -16.39 -1.50
CA GLY A 112 -7.82 -17.80 -1.23
C GLY A 112 -8.01 -18.61 -2.51
N LEU A 113 -8.82 -18.11 -3.43
CA LEU A 113 -9.02 -18.69 -4.75
C LEU A 113 -7.70 -18.88 -5.50
N PHE A 114 -6.83 -17.86 -5.49
CA PHE A 114 -5.52 -17.98 -6.13
C PHE A 114 -4.64 -19.08 -5.52
N ILE A 115 -4.63 -19.20 -4.19
CA ILE A 115 -3.87 -20.26 -3.51
C ILE A 115 -4.38 -21.63 -3.97
N ASP A 116 -5.68 -21.85 -3.95
CA ASP A 116 -6.28 -23.15 -4.30
C ASP A 116 -6.05 -23.49 -5.77
N GLU A 117 -6.18 -22.52 -6.69
CA GLU A 117 -5.94 -22.73 -8.11
C GLU A 117 -4.46 -22.99 -8.43
N VAL A 118 -3.53 -22.28 -7.80
CA VAL A 118 -2.09 -22.51 -7.99
C VAL A 118 -1.67 -23.87 -7.44
N GLU A 119 -2.07 -24.24 -6.24
CA GLU A 119 -1.71 -25.53 -5.67
C GLU A 119 -2.27 -26.71 -6.50
N ARG A 120 -3.46 -26.54 -7.08
CA ARG A 120 -4.06 -27.55 -7.95
C ARG A 120 -3.32 -27.71 -9.28
N ARG A 121 -2.85 -26.60 -9.88
CA ARG A 121 -2.24 -26.55 -11.21
C ARG A 121 -0.71 -26.71 -11.19
N CYS A 122 -0.07 -26.15 -10.20
CA CYS A 122 1.37 -26.00 -10.08
C CYS A 122 1.90 -26.60 -8.77
N PRO A 123 1.82 -27.93 -8.59
CA PRO A 123 2.19 -28.58 -7.32
C PRO A 123 3.68 -28.46 -6.97
N SER A 124 4.51 -27.95 -7.87
CA SER A 124 5.94 -27.65 -7.64
C SER A 124 6.18 -26.33 -6.94
N LEU A 125 5.17 -25.47 -6.82
CA LEU A 125 5.28 -24.22 -6.10
C LEU A 125 4.92 -24.42 -4.63
N GLU A 126 5.76 -23.90 -3.74
CA GLU A 126 5.54 -23.97 -2.30
C GLU A 126 4.88 -22.68 -1.81
N LEU A 127 3.75 -22.78 -1.12
CA LEU A 127 3.10 -21.61 -0.52
C LEU A 127 3.96 -21.07 0.62
N ALA A 128 4.54 -19.88 0.42
CA ALA A 128 5.37 -19.16 1.39
C ALA A 128 4.57 -18.21 2.30
N SER A 129 3.33 -17.87 1.93
CA SER A 129 2.43 -17.08 2.76
C SER A 129 1.63 -17.96 3.72
N PRO A 130 1.21 -17.43 4.89
CA PRO A 130 0.25 -18.14 5.73
C PRO A 130 -1.05 -18.43 4.97
N ARG A 131 -1.52 -19.69 4.98
CA ARG A 131 -2.79 -20.05 4.36
C ARG A 131 -3.97 -19.40 5.10
N GLU A 132 -3.85 -19.25 6.40
CA GLU A 132 -4.88 -18.63 7.22
C GLU A 132 -5.02 -17.13 6.90
N GLY A 133 -6.22 -16.70 6.48
CA GLY A 133 -6.52 -15.33 6.07
C GLY A 133 -6.25 -14.28 7.14
N SER A 134 -6.47 -14.60 8.42
CA SER A 134 -6.21 -13.71 9.54
C SER A 134 -4.72 -13.38 9.74
N ARG A 135 -3.82 -14.21 9.19
CA ARG A 135 -2.37 -14.10 9.35
C ARG A 135 -1.63 -13.56 8.11
N ARG A 136 -2.33 -13.21 7.05
CA ARG A 136 -1.76 -12.59 5.85
C ARG A 136 -2.46 -11.29 5.49
N GLY A 137 -1.78 -10.44 4.73
CA GLY A 137 -2.37 -9.26 4.11
C GLY A 137 -3.10 -9.60 2.80
N SER A 138 -3.16 -8.65 1.88
CA SER A 138 -3.74 -8.82 0.54
C SER A 138 -2.68 -9.25 -0.49
N GLN A 139 -1.67 -10.00 -0.06
CA GLN A 139 -0.61 -10.54 -0.90
C GLN A 139 -0.42 -12.02 -0.60
N VAL A 140 -0.16 -12.80 -1.63
CA VAL A 140 0.25 -14.21 -1.55
C VAL A 140 1.63 -14.36 -2.17
N SER A 141 2.45 -15.21 -1.57
CA SER A 141 3.79 -15.52 -2.04
C SER A 141 3.97 -17.01 -2.20
N PHE A 142 4.62 -17.40 -3.29
CA PHE A 142 5.06 -18.78 -3.54
C PHE A 142 6.57 -18.81 -3.71
N ALA A 143 7.21 -19.86 -3.17
CA ALA A 143 8.62 -20.15 -3.40
C ALA A 143 8.76 -21.09 -4.60
N PHE A 144 9.71 -20.78 -5.47
CA PHE A 144 10.06 -21.61 -6.62
C PHE A 144 11.50 -21.34 -7.05
N GLU A 145 12.31 -22.38 -7.22
CA GLU A 145 13.73 -22.27 -7.58
C GLU A 145 13.98 -21.42 -8.82
N HIS A 146 13.09 -21.54 -9.84
CA HIS A 146 13.14 -20.74 -11.07
C HIS A 146 12.21 -19.53 -11.06
N GLY A 147 11.84 -19.02 -9.87
CA GLY A 147 10.83 -17.97 -9.68
C GLY A 147 11.08 -16.70 -10.45
N TYR A 148 12.33 -16.30 -10.66
CA TYR A 148 12.64 -15.12 -11.49
C TYR A 148 12.24 -15.33 -12.96
N ALA A 149 12.65 -16.45 -13.55
CA ALA A 149 12.29 -16.74 -14.95
C ALA A 149 10.78 -16.91 -15.14
N ALA A 150 10.13 -17.61 -14.20
CA ALA A 150 8.67 -17.75 -14.20
C ALA A 150 7.97 -16.39 -14.12
N MET A 151 8.42 -15.50 -13.23
CA MET A 151 7.84 -14.17 -13.11
C MET A 151 8.02 -13.33 -14.37
N GLN A 152 9.17 -13.40 -15.05
CA GLN A 152 9.36 -12.70 -16.32
C GLN A 152 8.40 -13.24 -17.41
N ALA A 153 8.24 -14.56 -17.50
CA ALA A 153 7.30 -15.18 -18.42
C ALA A 153 5.84 -14.76 -18.12
N LEU A 154 5.45 -14.69 -16.85
CA LEU A 154 4.13 -14.21 -16.43
C LEU A 154 3.89 -12.76 -16.89
N ILE A 155 4.88 -11.88 -16.68
CA ILE A 155 4.79 -10.47 -17.10
C ILE A 155 4.62 -10.37 -18.62
N ASP A 156 5.37 -11.16 -19.39
CA ASP A 156 5.25 -11.22 -20.87
C ASP A 156 3.86 -11.70 -21.32
N HIS A 157 3.14 -12.44 -20.48
CA HIS A 157 1.76 -12.91 -20.71
C HIS A 157 0.69 -12.05 -20.02
N GLY A 158 1.07 -10.88 -19.48
CA GLY A 158 0.15 -9.90 -18.91
C GLY A 158 -0.19 -10.12 -17.43
N VAL A 159 0.45 -11.08 -16.76
CA VAL A 159 0.30 -11.29 -15.31
C VAL A 159 1.46 -10.62 -14.58
N ILE A 160 1.19 -9.44 -14.02
CA ILE A 160 2.21 -8.60 -13.39
C ILE A 160 2.30 -8.90 -11.89
N GLY A 161 3.23 -9.76 -11.53
CA GLY A 161 3.63 -10.00 -10.14
C GLY A 161 4.97 -9.35 -9.81
N ASP A 162 5.56 -9.75 -8.71
CA ASP A 162 6.84 -9.24 -8.20
C ASP A 162 7.73 -10.41 -7.74
N PHE A 163 9.02 -10.31 -7.96
CA PHE A 163 10.00 -11.30 -7.54
C PHE A 163 10.91 -10.77 -6.44
N ARG A 164 11.21 -11.62 -5.47
CA ARG A 164 12.21 -11.37 -4.43
C ARG A 164 13.19 -12.54 -4.35
N ALA A 165 14.46 -12.22 -4.54
CA ALA A 165 15.53 -13.20 -4.38
C ALA A 165 15.52 -13.82 -2.96
N PRO A 166 15.85 -15.11 -2.84
CA PRO A 166 16.38 -15.94 -3.92
C PRO A 166 15.29 -16.56 -4.83
N ASP A 167 14.05 -16.77 -4.36
CA ASP A 167 13.09 -17.67 -5.00
C ASP A 167 11.61 -17.29 -4.82
N ILE A 168 11.31 -16.11 -4.27
CA ILE A 168 9.94 -15.73 -3.91
C ILE A 168 9.24 -14.96 -5.03
N MET A 169 8.15 -15.50 -5.54
CA MET A 169 7.17 -14.82 -6.40
C MET A 169 6.02 -14.28 -5.54
N ARG A 170 5.63 -13.02 -5.76
CA ARG A 170 4.61 -12.33 -4.97
C ARG A 170 3.49 -11.79 -5.86
N PHE A 171 2.25 -11.99 -5.41
CA PHE A 171 1.03 -11.59 -6.10
C PHE A 171 0.15 -10.77 -5.15
N GLY A 172 -0.27 -9.59 -5.58
CA GLY A 172 -1.12 -8.67 -4.82
C GLY A 172 -2.56 -8.72 -5.30
N PHE A 173 -3.50 -8.62 -4.37
CA PHE A 173 -4.94 -8.69 -4.66
C PHE A 173 -5.62 -7.41 -4.20
N THR A 174 -6.25 -6.70 -5.15
CA THR A 174 -6.97 -5.47 -4.90
C THR A 174 -8.37 -5.55 -5.54
N PRO A 175 -9.40 -5.81 -4.73
CA PRO A 175 -10.77 -6.01 -5.21
C PRO A 175 -11.40 -4.78 -5.87
N LEU A 176 -10.76 -3.61 -5.80
CA LEU A 176 -11.24 -2.41 -6.48
C LEU A 176 -11.16 -2.51 -8.00
N TYR A 177 -10.32 -3.40 -8.54
CA TYR A 177 -10.16 -3.59 -9.99
C TYR A 177 -9.81 -5.02 -10.41
N LEU A 178 -9.72 -5.97 -9.49
CA LEU A 178 -9.54 -7.39 -9.79
C LEU A 178 -10.78 -8.17 -9.37
N ASP A 179 -11.18 -9.13 -10.19
CA ASP A 179 -12.25 -10.08 -9.89
C ASP A 179 -11.76 -11.53 -9.89
N GLU A 180 -12.68 -12.47 -9.68
CA GLU A 180 -12.36 -13.91 -9.65
C GLU A 180 -11.87 -14.43 -11.02
N ALA A 181 -12.36 -13.86 -12.13
CA ALA A 181 -11.94 -14.28 -13.46
C ALA A 181 -10.48 -13.90 -13.72
N ASP A 182 -10.06 -12.70 -13.31
CA ASP A 182 -8.65 -12.26 -13.37
C ASP A 182 -7.75 -13.21 -12.58
N VAL A 183 -8.20 -13.61 -11.39
CA VAL A 183 -7.43 -14.49 -10.49
C VAL A 183 -7.28 -15.89 -11.10
N VAL A 184 -8.36 -16.46 -11.64
CA VAL A 184 -8.32 -17.77 -12.31
C VAL A 184 -7.42 -17.72 -13.53
N GLN A 185 -7.55 -16.68 -14.36
CA GLN A 185 -6.70 -16.50 -15.54
C GLN A 185 -5.22 -16.39 -15.17
N ALA A 186 -4.90 -15.65 -14.11
CA ALA A 186 -3.53 -15.53 -13.63
C ALA A 186 -2.96 -16.88 -13.18
N ALA A 187 -3.76 -17.69 -12.48
CA ALA A 187 -3.35 -19.03 -12.05
C ALA A 187 -3.25 -20.03 -13.23
N GLU A 188 -4.02 -19.83 -14.31
CA GLU A 188 -3.92 -20.63 -15.54
C GLU A 188 -2.69 -20.30 -16.37
N THR A 189 -2.21 -19.05 -16.27
CA THR A 189 -1.03 -18.58 -16.98
C THR A 189 0.27 -19.01 -16.28
N LEU A 190 0.22 -19.23 -14.96
CA LEU A 190 1.33 -19.69 -14.13
C LEU A 190 1.68 -21.15 -14.38
#